data_c2905cdc8feeb0e346cc9ba5caae8a07
#
_entry.id   c2905cdc8feeb0e346cc9ba5caae8a07
#
_cell.length_a   1.000
_cell.length_b   1.000
_cell.length_c   1.000
_cell.angle_alpha   90.00
_cell.angle_beta   90.00
_cell.angle_gamma   90.00
#
_symmetry.space_group_name_H-M   'P 1'
#
loop_
_entity.id
_entity.type
_entity.pdbx_description
1 polymer ?
#
loop_
_entity_poly.entity_id
_entity_poly.type
_entity_poly.pdbx_seq_one_letter_code
_entity_poly.pdbx_strand_id
1 'polypeptide(L)'
;MLHMVILRHSPESCPGRPGNEAIHPCANAMQEFLDNAGVKTIGRWADPPAHVNYLVLEAPDGHVIQEALMESGLFAYTTAEIRPVMSMD
;
A
#
# COMPACT_ATOMS: atom_id res chain seq x y z
N MET A 1 -0.36 -16.82 0.94
CA MET A 1 -0.12 -16.48 -0.50
C MET A 1 0.57 -15.13 -0.58
N LEU A 2 1.66 -15.07 -1.34
CA LEU A 2 2.38 -13.83 -1.55
C LEU A 2 1.67 -12.93 -2.55
N HIS A 3 1.71 -11.63 -2.27
CA HIS A 3 1.16 -10.61 -3.16
C HIS A 3 2.17 -9.48 -3.33
N MET A 4 2.36 -9.07 -4.56
CA MET A 4 3.08 -7.84 -4.90
C MET A 4 2.05 -6.71 -4.98
N VAL A 5 2.22 -5.68 -4.17
CA VAL A 5 1.33 -4.52 -4.17
C VAL A 5 2.11 -3.31 -4.65
N ILE A 6 1.57 -2.64 -5.65
CA ILE A 6 2.19 -1.46 -6.25
C ILE A 6 1.21 -0.31 -6.07
N LEU A 7 1.65 0.69 -5.30
CA LEU A 7 0.87 1.88 -5.00
C LEU A 7 1.42 3.05 -5.79
N ARG A 8 0.56 3.71 -6.57
CA ARG A 8 0.95 4.87 -7.37
C ARG A 8 0.10 6.07 -6.97
N HIS A 9 0.74 7.22 -6.86
CA HIS A 9 0.06 8.49 -6.65
C HIS A 9 0.62 9.54 -7.61
N SER A 10 -0.19 10.56 -7.91
CA SER A 10 0.28 11.67 -8.73
C SER A 10 1.18 12.61 -7.91
N PRO A 11 1.99 13.45 -8.58
CA PRO A 11 2.75 14.49 -7.85
C PRO A 11 1.88 15.38 -6.99
N GLU A 12 0.65 15.67 -7.44
CA GLU A 12 -0.31 16.49 -6.70
C GLU A 12 -0.80 15.81 -5.41
N SER A 13 -0.82 14.49 -5.40
CA SER A 13 -1.25 13.69 -4.24
C SER A 13 -0.08 13.14 -3.43
N CYS A 14 1.13 13.60 -3.70
CA CYS A 14 2.32 13.11 -3.00
C CYS A 14 2.28 13.51 -1.52
N PRO A 15 2.44 12.56 -0.58
CA PRO A 15 2.49 12.89 0.85
C PRO A 15 3.60 13.88 1.21
N GLY A 16 4.70 13.88 0.45
CA GLY A 16 5.82 14.79 0.67
C GLY A 16 5.60 16.21 0.16
N ARG A 17 4.50 16.45 -0.56
CA ARG A 17 4.22 17.78 -1.11
C ARG A 17 3.66 18.69 -0.02
N PRO A 18 4.18 19.94 0.12
CA PRO A 18 3.58 20.91 1.04
C PRO A 18 2.08 21.07 0.78
N GLY A 19 1.27 21.03 1.83
CA GLY A 19 -0.19 21.10 1.73
C GLY A 19 -0.87 19.75 1.77
N ASN A 20 -0.14 18.65 1.62
CA ASN A 20 -0.69 17.29 1.60
C ASN A 20 -0.51 16.55 2.93
N GLU A 21 -0.36 17.27 4.03
CA GLU A 21 -0.12 16.66 5.34
C GLU A 21 -1.26 15.74 5.78
N ALA A 22 -2.48 15.95 5.29
CA ALA A 22 -3.63 15.11 5.59
C ALA A 22 -3.49 13.68 5.05
N ILE A 23 -2.59 13.45 4.09
CA ILE A 23 -2.37 12.11 3.52
C ILE A 23 -1.54 11.23 4.47
N HIS A 24 -0.66 11.83 5.28
CA HIS A 24 0.20 11.09 6.18
C HIS A 24 -0.57 10.15 7.13
N PRO A 25 -1.68 10.56 7.77
CA PRO A 25 -2.44 9.65 8.63
C PRO A 25 -2.96 8.42 7.89
N CYS A 26 -3.37 8.56 6.63
CA CYS A 26 -3.84 7.42 5.82
C CYS A 26 -2.70 6.43 5.54
N ALA A 27 -1.53 6.94 5.19
CA ALA A 27 -0.37 6.10 4.93
C ALA A 27 0.09 5.37 6.20
N ASN A 28 0.04 6.04 7.35
CA ASN A 28 0.40 5.43 8.64
C ASN A 28 -0.66 4.40 9.06
N ALA A 29 -1.94 4.71 8.87
CA ALA A 29 -3.03 3.80 9.21
C ALA A 29 -3.03 2.53 8.36
N MET A 30 -2.52 2.60 7.13
CA MET A 30 -2.45 1.44 6.23
C MET A 30 -1.80 0.25 6.91
N GLN A 31 -0.65 0.43 7.54
CA GLN A 31 0.08 -0.67 8.18
C GLN A 31 -0.73 -1.26 9.33
N GLU A 32 -1.39 -0.42 10.12
CA GLU A 32 -2.23 -0.87 11.22
C GLU A 32 -3.41 -1.72 10.72
N PHE A 33 -4.08 -1.27 9.65
CA PHE A 33 -5.19 -2.04 9.07
C PHE A 33 -4.71 -3.37 8.47
N LEU A 34 -3.54 -3.39 7.84
CA LEU A 34 -2.96 -4.64 7.33
C LEU A 34 -2.64 -5.59 8.48
N ASP A 35 -2.02 -5.09 9.53
CA ASP A 35 -1.67 -5.91 10.71
C ASP A 35 -2.93 -6.48 11.36
N ASN A 36 -3.96 -5.66 11.54
CA ASN A 36 -5.23 -6.09 12.14
C ASN A 36 -5.97 -7.11 11.28
N ALA A 37 -5.77 -7.07 9.97
CA ALA A 37 -6.36 -8.04 9.03
C ALA A 37 -5.58 -9.36 8.98
N GLY A 38 -4.49 -9.48 9.73
CA GLY A 38 -3.64 -10.68 9.72
C GLY A 38 -2.71 -10.77 8.52
N VAL A 39 -2.50 -9.67 7.81
CA VAL A 39 -1.58 -9.61 6.67
C VAL A 39 -0.17 -9.38 7.18
N LYS A 40 0.77 -10.22 6.73
CA LYS A 40 2.17 -10.10 7.11
C LYS A 40 2.92 -9.31 6.03
N THR A 41 3.59 -8.24 6.45
CA THR A 41 4.45 -7.45 5.56
C THR A 41 5.82 -8.09 5.48
N ILE A 42 6.20 -8.56 4.28
CA ILE A 42 7.51 -9.16 4.02
C ILE A 42 8.54 -8.06 3.75
N GLY A 43 8.14 -7.03 3.00
CA GLY A 43 9.02 -5.91 2.72
C GLY A 43 8.26 -4.72 2.15
N ARG A 44 8.89 -3.55 2.23
CA ARG A 44 8.33 -2.29 1.74
C ARG A 44 9.46 -1.47 1.12
N TRP A 45 9.20 -0.91 -0.05
CA TRP A 45 10.17 -0.07 -0.75
C TRP A 45 9.46 1.13 -1.35
N ALA A 46 10.18 2.23 -1.47
CA ALA A 46 9.68 3.44 -2.11
C ALA A 46 10.58 3.82 -3.28
N ASP A 47 9.95 4.33 -4.33
CA ASP A 47 10.62 4.98 -5.45
C ASP A 47 10.09 6.43 -5.49
N PRO A 48 10.69 7.35 -4.71
CA PRO A 48 10.16 8.70 -4.61
C PRO A 48 10.10 9.46 -5.94
N PRO A 49 11.13 9.39 -6.81
CA PRO A 49 11.05 10.11 -8.08
C PRO A 49 9.89 9.68 -8.98
N ALA A 50 9.49 8.41 -8.91
CA ALA A 50 8.39 7.87 -9.70
C ALA A 50 7.05 7.96 -9.00
N HIS A 51 7.01 8.37 -7.73
CA HIS A 51 5.81 8.40 -6.89
C HIS A 51 5.15 7.02 -6.79
N VAL A 52 5.97 5.98 -6.58
CA VAL A 52 5.54 4.58 -6.50
C VAL A 52 6.07 3.96 -5.21
N ASN A 53 5.22 3.17 -4.57
CA ASN A 53 5.62 2.34 -3.44
C ASN A 53 5.36 0.87 -3.79
N TYR A 54 6.24 0.01 -3.30
CA TYR A 54 6.14 -1.43 -3.50
C TYR A 54 6.05 -2.11 -2.15
N LEU A 55 5.10 -3.06 -2.04
CA LEU A 55 5.00 -3.90 -0.84
C LEU A 55 4.93 -5.36 -1.28
N VAL A 56 5.54 -6.22 -0.50
CA VAL A 56 5.35 -7.67 -0.63
C VAL A 56 4.65 -8.13 0.63
N LEU A 57 3.45 -8.68 0.46
CA LEU A 57 2.56 -9.03 1.55
C LEU A 57 2.19 -10.52 1.50
N GLU A 58 2.10 -11.14 2.67
CA GLU A 58 1.55 -12.49 2.82
C GLU A 58 0.13 -12.36 3.33
N ALA A 59 -0.84 -12.85 2.56
CA ALA A 59 -2.27 -12.77 2.88
C ALA A 59 -3.01 -13.97 2.30
N PRO A 60 -4.21 -14.30 2.82
CA PRO A 60 -5.03 -15.39 2.25
C PRO A 60 -5.43 -15.12 0.80
N ASP A 61 -5.79 -13.88 0.49
CA ASP A 61 -6.15 -13.45 -0.86
C ASP A 61 -5.99 -11.93 -1.00
N GLY A 62 -6.17 -11.44 -2.24
CA GLY A 62 -6.01 -10.02 -2.53
C GLY A 62 -7.14 -9.14 -1.98
N HIS A 63 -8.32 -9.69 -1.73
CA HIS A 63 -9.44 -8.93 -1.19
C HIS A 63 -9.18 -8.45 0.23
N VAL A 64 -8.51 -9.25 1.04
CA VAL A 64 -8.14 -8.86 2.40
C VAL A 64 -7.23 -7.63 2.37
N ILE A 65 -6.28 -7.62 1.45
CA ILE A 65 -5.38 -6.47 1.25
C ILE A 65 -6.16 -5.25 0.78
N GLN A 66 -7.02 -5.44 -0.21
CA GLN A 66 -7.85 -4.38 -0.77
C GLN A 66 -8.71 -3.71 0.32
N GLU A 67 -9.37 -4.50 1.14
CA GLU A 67 -10.22 -3.98 2.21
C GLU A 67 -9.41 -3.16 3.21
N ALA A 68 -8.24 -3.63 3.61
CA ALA A 68 -7.37 -2.90 4.53
C ALA A 68 -6.95 -1.55 3.94
N LEU A 69 -6.59 -1.52 2.67
CA LEU A 69 -6.21 -0.28 2.00
C LEU A 69 -7.39 0.68 1.89
N MET A 70 -8.58 0.17 1.59
CA MET A 70 -9.80 0.99 1.53
C MET A 70 -10.11 1.61 2.89
N GLU A 71 -10.08 0.82 3.94
CA GLU A 71 -10.42 1.28 5.30
C GLU A 71 -9.44 2.33 5.81
N SER A 72 -8.19 2.29 5.37
CA SER A 72 -7.19 3.30 5.73
C SER A 72 -7.46 4.67 5.10
N GLY A 73 -8.33 4.74 4.10
CA GLY A 73 -8.59 5.97 3.34
C GLY A 73 -7.58 6.22 2.22
N LEU A 74 -6.61 5.31 2.03
CA LEU A 74 -5.52 5.55 1.10
C LEU A 74 -5.98 5.65 -0.37
N PHE A 75 -7.07 4.98 -0.74
CA PHE A 75 -7.57 5.02 -2.12
C PHE A 75 -8.12 6.38 -2.54
N ALA A 76 -8.30 7.31 -1.63
CA ALA A 76 -8.63 8.69 -1.99
C ALA A 76 -7.45 9.39 -2.67
N TYR A 77 -6.22 8.90 -2.50
CA TYR A 77 -5.00 9.58 -2.94
C TYR A 77 -4.12 8.71 -3.81
N THR A 78 -4.37 7.41 -3.88
CA THR A 78 -3.48 6.47 -4.55
C THR A 78 -4.27 5.38 -5.27
N THR A 79 -3.66 4.83 -6.31
CA THR A 79 -4.16 3.63 -6.98
C THR A 79 -3.29 2.44 -6.56
N ALA A 80 -3.86 1.24 -6.61
CA ALA A 80 -3.16 0.04 -6.21
C ALA A 80 -3.30 -1.06 -7.25
N GLU A 81 -2.19 -1.76 -7.51
CA GLU A 81 -2.20 -3.05 -8.16
C GLU A 81 -1.89 -4.09 -7.10
N ILE A 82 -2.73 -5.10 -6.98
CA ILE A 82 -2.57 -6.18 -6.02
C ILE A 82 -2.49 -7.48 -6.83
N ARG A 83 -1.29 -8.06 -6.90
CA ARG A 83 -1.05 -9.21 -7.76
C ARG A 83 -0.57 -10.42 -6.95
N PRO A 84 -1.23 -11.58 -7.09
CA PRO A 84 -0.70 -12.79 -6.50
C PRO A 84 0.59 -13.18 -7.22
N VAL A 85 1.60 -13.54 -6.44
CA VAL A 85 2.90 -13.95 -6.97
C VAL A 85 3.36 -15.20 -6.22
N MET A 86 4.31 -15.90 -6.81
CA MET A 86 4.94 -17.01 -6.13
C MET A 86 6.45 -16.93 -6.26
N SER A 87 7.14 -17.40 -5.22
CA SER A 87 8.60 -17.51 -5.25
C SER A 87 9.01 -18.53 -6.32
N MET A 88 10.05 -18.19 -7.05
CA MET A 88 10.67 -19.12 -8.00
C MET A 88 11.91 -19.78 -7.43
N ASP A 89 12.24 -19.51 -6.16
CA ASP A 89 13.41 -20.10 -5.48
C ASP A 89 13.12 -21.44 -4.84
#